data_8a7449b2c9226c7aa75acc5be17a488a
#
_entry.id   8a7449b2c9226c7aa75acc5be17a488a
#
_cell.length_a   1.000
_cell.length_b   1.000
_cell.length_c   1.000
_cell.angle_alpha   90.00
_cell.angle_beta   90.00
_cell.angle_gamma   90.00
#
_symmetry.space_group_name_H-M   'P 1'
#
loop_
_entity.id
_entity.type
_entity.pdbx_description
1 polymer ?
#
loop_
_entity_poly.entity_id
_entity_poly.type
_entity_poly.pdbx_seq_one_letter_code
_entity_poly.pdbx_strand_id
1 'polypeptide(L)'
;MSSTVEAEEKKTEVKRGRPRTTNVLGSNTKEKVLESYRSLIKERRTADVSLDDICRRANVKKGSLLYHFGSKEGIQKIIVERYVDHLEACYQAGMQAAKEQWPDHAPAIAGFVEWFRTYSQVKDPTYSEYGLAVLSLTAGNETLIAPVNRWYESVFARIRAASEGNRKALVAVLALEGLFLLGHFRVKVLASDELNAVLDDLLVFSDKSRTA
;
A
#
# COMPACT_ATOMS: atom_id res chain seq x y z
N MET A 1 -50.94 59.68 37.11
CA MET A 1 -50.30 60.06 35.88
C MET A 1 -49.37 58.94 35.51
N SER A 2 -49.87 58.12 34.63
CA SER A 2 -49.17 56.92 34.07
C SER A 2 -48.21 57.30 32.97
N SER A 3 -47.08 56.71 32.93
CA SER A 3 -46.26 56.70 31.73
C SER A 3 -45.64 55.32 31.55
N THR A 4 -46.22 54.63 30.61
CA THR A 4 -45.86 53.31 30.14
C THR A 4 -44.61 53.45 29.23
N VAL A 5 -43.52 52.68 29.44
CA VAL A 5 -42.39 52.59 28.58
C VAL A 5 -42.42 51.18 27.98
N GLU A 6 -42.76 51.11 26.71
CA GLU A 6 -42.65 49.90 25.90
C GLU A 6 -41.17 49.61 25.57
N ALA A 7 -40.72 48.42 25.94
CA ALA A 7 -39.41 47.90 25.56
C ALA A 7 -39.53 47.07 24.27
N GLU A 8 -38.94 47.54 23.20
CA GLU A 8 -38.77 46.81 21.93
C GLU A 8 -37.77 45.65 22.10
N GLU A 9 -38.27 44.42 22.03
CA GLU A 9 -37.43 43.22 21.85
C GLU A 9 -36.90 43.09 20.43
N LYS A 10 -35.62 43.39 20.25
CA LYS A 10 -34.87 43.04 19.02
C LYS A 10 -34.63 41.55 18.96
N LYS A 11 -35.41 40.83 18.15
CA LYS A 11 -35.11 39.45 17.76
C LYS A 11 -33.81 39.39 16.92
N THR A 12 -32.77 38.90 17.55
CA THR A 12 -31.52 38.55 16.86
C THR A 12 -31.71 37.22 16.13
N GLU A 13 -31.82 37.27 14.83
CA GLU A 13 -31.92 36.11 13.96
C GLU A 13 -30.56 35.40 13.86
N VAL A 14 -30.41 34.30 14.60
CA VAL A 14 -29.23 33.43 14.55
C VAL A 14 -29.28 32.67 13.23
N LYS A 15 -28.45 33.08 12.25
CA LYS A 15 -28.21 32.31 11.04
C LYS A 15 -27.65 30.92 11.42
N ARG A 16 -28.51 29.91 11.39
CA ARG A 16 -28.10 28.51 11.51
C ARG A 16 -27.20 28.16 10.35
N GLY A 17 -25.90 28.05 10.59
CA GLY A 17 -24.93 27.56 9.62
C GLY A 17 -25.32 26.16 9.15
N ARG A 18 -25.34 25.99 7.83
CA ARG A 18 -25.61 24.71 7.16
C ARG A 18 -24.59 23.66 7.64
N PRO A 19 -24.99 22.45 8.07
CA PRO A 19 -24.06 21.45 8.56
C PRO A 19 -23.09 21.08 7.43
N ARG A 20 -21.79 21.03 7.78
CA ARG A 20 -20.70 20.61 6.89
C ARG A 20 -20.84 19.12 6.54
N THR A 21 -21.63 18.80 5.52
CA THR A 21 -21.70 17.46 4.88
C THR A 21 -20.54 17.19 3.93
N THR A 22 -19.47 18.01 3.99
CA THR A 22 -18.38 18.04 3.00
C THR A 22 -17.36 16.90 3.13
N ASN A 23 -17.25 16.19 4.26
CA ASN A 23 -16.21 15.17 4.41
C ASN A 23 -16.53 13.83 3.73
N VAL A 24 -17.78 13.39 3.72
CA VAL A 24 -18.16 12.07 3.15
C VAL A 24 -18.16 12.09 1.63
N LEU A 25 -18.67 13.17 1.01
CA LEU A 25 -18.67 13.33 -0.46
C LEU A 25 -17.26 13.52 -1.02
N GLY A 26 -16.38 14.25 -0.33
CA GLY A 26 -14.99 14.44 -0.75
C GLY A 26 -14.16 13.16 -0.65
N SER A 27 -14.39 12.34 0.38
CA SER A 27 -13.76 11.03 0.53
C SER A 27 -14.17 10.09 -0.62
N ASN A 28 -15.45 10.03 -0.97
CA ASN A 28 -15.93 9.19 -2.07
C ASN A 28 -15.34 9.62 -3.43
N THR A 29 -15.16 10.92 -3.68
CA THR A 29 -14.56 11.42 -4.92
C THR A 29 -13.08 11.04 -5.03
N LYS A 30 -12.32 11.15 -3.93
CA LYS A 30 -10.91 10.73 -3.89
C LYS A 30 -10.76 9.24 -4.22
N GLU A 31 -11.54 8.38 -3.56
CA GLU A 31 -11.48 6.94 -3.79
C GLU A 31 -11.84 6.57 -5.24
N LYS A 32 -12.88 7.19 -5.81
CA LYS A 32 -13.26 6.97 -7.22
C LYS A 32 -12.13 7.32 -8.19
N VAL A 33 -11.43 8.43 -7.94
CA VAL A 33 -10.30 8.87 -8.79
C VAL A 33 -9.13 7.89 -8.68
N LEU A 34 -8.75 7.50 -7.47
CA LEU A 34 -7.65 6.57 -7.23
C LEU A 34 -7.93 5.19 -7.85
N GLU A 35 -9.14 4.67 -7.66
CA GLU A 35 -9.55 3.39 -8.23
C GLU A 35 -9.60 3.43 -9.76
N SER A 36 -10.14 4.53 -10.32
CA SER A 36 -10.20 4.72 -11.77
C SER A 36 -8.80 4.77 -12.39
N TYR A 37 -7.85 5.43 -11.72
CA TYR A 37 -6.48 5.51 -12.21
C TYR A 37 -5.80 4.14 -12.15
N ARG A 38 -5.92 3.40 -11.04
CA ARG A 38 -5.38 2.04 -10.91
C ARG A 38 -5.94 1.11 -12.00
N SER A 39 -7.26 1.13 -12.20
CA SER A 39 -7.91 0.33 -13.23
C SER A 39 -7.41 0.65 -14.63
N LEU A 40 -7.18 1.94 -14.94
CA LEU A 40 -6.66 2.36 -16.23
C LEU A 40 -5.21 1.89 -16.47
N ILE A 41 -4.34 1.99 -15.45
CA ILE A 41 -2.95 1.47 -15.52
C ILE A 41 -2.97 -0.05 -15.76
N LYS A 42 -3.81 -0.77 -15.01
CA LYS A 42 -3.98 -2.22 -15.15
C LYS A 42 -4.41 -2.61 -16.56
N GLU A 43 -5.45 -1.97 -17.08
CA GLU A 43 -6.02 -2.26 -18.40
C GLU A 43 -5.05 -1.95 -19.53
N ARG A 44 -4.41 -0.78 -19.46
CA ARG A 44 -3.49 -0.30 -20.51
C ARG A 44 -2.05 -0.81 -20.36
N ARG A 45 -1.72 -1.39 -19.20
CA ARG A 45 -0.36 -1.82 -18.82
C ARG A 45 0.69 -0.70 -18.98
N THR A 46 0.28 0.52 -18.70
CA THR A 46 1.13 1.71 -18.77
C THR A 46 0.70 2.74 -17.73
N ALA A 47 1.68 3.44 -17.18
CA ALA A 47 1.44 4.61 -16.32
C ALA A 47 1.05 5.88 -17.11
N ASP A 48 1.14 5.83 -18.43
CA ASP A 48 0.77 6.96 -19.30
C ASP A 48 -0.74 7.02 -19.50
N VAL A 49 -1.40 7.54 -18.47
CA VAL A 49 -2.84 7.78 -18.40
C VAL A 49 -3.07 9.27 -18.23
N SER A 50 -3.94 9.86 -19.07
CA SER A 50 -4.23 11.30 -19.00
C SER A 50 -5.20 11.61 -17.84
N LEU A 51 -5.16 12.85 -17.35
CA LEU A 51 -6.16 13.35 -16.38
C LEU A 51 -7.59 13.25 -16.92
N ASP A 52 -7.77 13.47 -18.22
CA ASP A 52 -9.10 13.41 -18.85
C ASP A 52 -9.65 11.98 -18.91
N ASP A 53 -8.77 10.98 -19.09
CA ASP A 53 -9.17 9.56 -19.00
C ASP A 53 -9.59 9.20 -17.57
N ILE A 54 -8.85 9.66 -16.58
CA ILE A 54 -9.16 9.45 -15.17
C ILE A 54 -10.51 10.10 -14.83
N CYS A 55 -10.71 11.35 -15.23
CA CYS A 55 -11.96 12.08 -15.01
C CYS A 55 -13.17 11.37 -15.64
N ARG A 56 -13.00 10.89 -16.86
CA ARG A 56 -14.05 10.16 -17.59
C ARG A 56 -14.40 8.85 -16.89
N ARG A 57 -13.39 8.07 -16.49
CA ARG A 57 -13.58 6.79 -15.78
C ARG A 57 -14.21 6.99 -14.40
N ALA A 58 -13.75 7.99 -13.65
CA ALA A 58 -14.24 8.29 -12.31
C ALA A 58 -15.60 9.00 -12.29
N ASN A 59 -16.05 9.48 -13.45
CA ASN A 59 -17.22 10.35 -13.59
C ASN A 59 -17.11 11.60 -12.69
N VAL A 60 -15.98 12.30 -12.77
CA VAL A 60 -15.71 13.53 -12.01
C VAL A 60 -15.26 14.65 -12.95
N LYS A 61 -15.55 15.89 -12.55
CA LYS A 61 -15.06 17.07 -13.30
C LYS A 61 -13.57 17.28 -13.01
N LYS A 62 -12.79 17.70 -14.02
CA LYS A 62 -11.35 17.98 -13.90
C LYS A 62 -11.03 18.97 -12.78
N GLY A 63 -11.85 20.02 -12.60
CA GLY A 63 -11.69 20.95 -11.49
C GLY A 63 -11.84 20.31 -10.12
N SER A 64 -12.75 19.33 -9.96
CA SER A 64 -12.89 18.58 -8.71
C SER A 64 -11.69 17.67 -8.46
N LEU A 65 -11.17 17.01 -9.50
CA LEU A 65 -9.97 16.20 -9.41
C LEU A 65 -8.77 17.05 -8.98
N LEU A 66 -8.54 18.17 -9.66
CA LEU A 66 -7.43 19.08 -9.35
C LEU A 66 -7.56 19.72 -7.96
N TYR A 67 -8.77 20.00 -7.50
CA TYR A 67 -9.01 20.49 -6.15
C TYR A 67 -8.55 19.47 -5.08
N HIS A 68 -8.74 18.18 -5.31
CA HIS A 68 -8.39 17.13 -4.36
C HIS A 68 -6.93 16.67 -4.43
N PHE A 69 -6.30 16.73 -5.59
CA PHE A 69 -4.99 16.12 -5.85
C PHE A 69 -3.93 17.10 -6.36
N GLY A 70 -4.32 18.30 -6.78
CA GLY A 70 -3.44 19.30 -7.36
C GLY A 70 -2.97 18.97 -8.78
N SER A 71 -2.46 17.76 -8.98
CA SER A 71 -1.91 17.31 -10.27
C SER A 71 -2.06 15.79 -10.46
N LYS A 72 -1.62 15.27 -11.61
CA LYS A 72 -1.49 13.84 -11.87
C LYS A 72 -0.46 13.21 -10.93
N GLU A 73 0.65 13.88 -10.72
CA GLU A 73 1.71 13.46 -9.78
C GLU A 73 1.17 13.34 -8.34
N GLY A 74 0.26 14.23 -7.94
CA GLY A 74 -0.42 14.15 -6.64
C GLY A 74 -1.24 12.87 -6.48
N ILE A 75 -1.91 12.42 -7.54
CA ILE A 75 -2.62 11.12 -7.55
C ILE A 75 -1.62 9.97 -7.45
N GLN A 76 -0.55 10.01 -8.26
CA GLN A 76 0.50 8.99 -8.30
C GLN A 76 1.17 8.82 -6.94
N LYS A 77 1.52 9.93 -6.29
CA LYS A 77 2.10 9.93 -4.96
C LYS A 77 1.22 9.20 -3.93
N ILE A 78 -0.07 9.51 -3.90
CA ILE A 78 -1.01 8.85 -2.97
C ILE A 78 -1.12 7.35 -3.27
N ILE A 79 -1.09 6.94 -4.55
CA ILE A 79 -1.10 5.53 -4.93
C ILE A 79 0.13 4.80 -4.40
N VAL A 80 1.32 5.41 -4.55
CA VAL A 80 2.57 4.82 -4.05
C VAL A 80 2.60 4.77 -2.53
N GLU A 81 2.17 5.85 -1.84
CA GLU A 81 2.07 5.88 -0.38
C GLU A 81 1.16 4.77 0.15
N ARG A 82 -0.03 4.60 -0.42
CA ARG A 82 -0.96 3.52 -0.05
C ARG A 82 -0.41 2.13 -0.32
N TYR A 83 0.40 1.98 -1.35
CA TYR A 83 1.08 0.73 -1.62
C TYR A 83 2.10 0.40 -0.52
N VAL A 84 2.88 1.38 -0.10
CA VAL A 84 3.84 1.22 1.01
C VAL A 84 3.12 0.90 2.33
N ASP A 85 2.02 1.58 2.63
CA ASP A 85 1.20 1.28 3.81
C ASP A 85 0.68 -0.17 3.77
N HIS A 86 0.28 -0.63 2.58
CA HIS A 86 -0.15 -2.00 2.39
C HIS A 86 0.98 -3.02 2.58
N LEU A 87 2.18 -2.75 2.01
CA LEU A 87 3.36 -3.60 2.22
C LEU A 87 3.69 -3.74 3.70
N GLU A 88 3.70 -2.63 4.45
CA GLU A 88 3.97 -2.65 5.89
C GLU A 88 2.90 -3.44 6.65
N ALA A 89 1.63 -3.25 6.34
CA ALA A 89 0.55 -4.00 6.97
C ALA A 89 0.66 -5.52 6.73
N CYS A 90 0.99 -5.93 5.51
CA CYS A 90 1.22 -7.33 5.16
C CYS A 90 2.43 -7.92 5.89
N TYR A 91 3.52 -7.17 5.96
CA TYR A 91 4.73 -7.60 6.68
C TYR A 91 4.46 -7.74 8.19
N GLN A 92 3.76 -6.79 8.80
CA GLN A 92 3.38 -6.88 10.21
C GLN A 92 2.47 -8.08 10.49
N ALA A 93 1.50 -8.35 9.61
CA ALA A 93 0.65 -9.53 9.71
C ALA A 93 1.47 -10.83 9.60
N GLY A 94 2.43 -10.89 8.68
CA GLY A 94 3.34 -12.01 8.54
C GLY A 94 4.21 -12.21 9.80
N MET A 95 4.74 -11.14 10.38
CA MET A 95 5.50 -11.22 11.64
C MET A 95 4.64 -11.72 12.82
N GLN A 96 3.38 -11.35 12.86
CA GLN A 96 2.47 -11.86 13.89
C GLN A 96 2.18 -13.36 13.70
N ALA A 97 1.88 -13.79 12.49
CA ALA A 97 1.68 -15.21 12.17
C ALA A 97 2.94 -16.05 12.47
N ALA A 98 4.11 -15.52 12.13
CA ALA A 98 5.38 -16.20 12.35
C ALA A 98 5.69 -16.43 13.84
N LYS A 99 5.28 -15.56 14.75
CA LYS A 99 5.46 -15.76 16.19
C LYS A 99 4.73 -16.97 16.72
N GLU A 100 3.59 -17.28 16.12
CA GLU A 100 2.77 -18.43 16.51
C GLU A 100 3.26 -19.72 15.85
N GLN A 101 3.63 -19.65 14.58
CA GLN A 101 4.00 -20.82 13.79
C GLN A 101 5.47 -21.22 13.91
N TRP A 102 6.35 -20.23 14.12
CA TRP A 102 7.82 -20.37 14.13
C TRP A 102 8.44 -19.67 15.34
N PRO A 103 8.09 -20.08 16.59
CA PRO A 103 8.50 -19.35 17.81
C PRO A 103 10.02 -19.27 18.00
N ASP A 104 10.76 -20.24 17.46
CA ASP A 104 12.23 -20.31 17.56
C ASP A 104 12.97 -19.47 16.49
N HIS A 105 12.22 -18.85 15.56
CA HIS A 105 12.81 -18.04 14.48
C HIS A 105 12.63 -16.54 14.74
N ALA A 106 13.57 -15.75 14.25
CA ALA A 106 13.47 -14.31 14.35
C ALA A 106 12.24 -13.78 13.59
N PRO A 107 11.27 -13.12 14.25
CA PRO A 107 10.00 -12.72 13.62
C PRO A 107 10.17 -11.84 12.37
N ALA A 108 11.25 -11.04 12.30
CA ALA A 108 11.53 -10.20 11.15
C ALA A 108 11.84 -11.01 9.89
N ILE A 109 12.44 -12.19 10.03
CA ILE A 109 12.81 -13.07 8.91
C ILE A 109 11.64 -14.02 8.61
N ALA A 110 11.16 -14.73 9.64
CA ALA A 110 10.04 -15.66 9.50
C ALA A 110 8.77 -14.94 9.03
N GLY A 111 8.55 -13.71 9.46
CA GLY A 111 7.43 -12.88 9.01
C GLY A 111 7.46 -12.54 7.52
N PHE A 112 8.65 -12.40 6.94
CA PHE A 112 8.79 -12.20 5.50
C PHE A 112 8.41 -13.47 4.71
N VAL A 113 8.80 -14.64 5.22
CA VAL A 113 8.42 -15.94 4.65
C VAL A 113 6.90 -16.14 4.74
N GLU A 114 6.29 -15.90 5.91
CA GLU A 114 4.84 -16.07 6.10
C GLU A 114 4.01 -15.07 5.30
N TRP A 115 4.47 -13.83 5.19
CA TRP A 115 3.86 -12.88 4.28
C TRP A 115 3.87 -13.39 2.84
N PHE A 116 5.02 -13.88 2.35
CA PHE A 116 5.12 -14.42 1.00
C PHE A 116 4.24 -15.67 0.81
N ARG A 117 4.20 -16.56 1.81
CA ARG A 117 3.32 -17.74 1.80
C ARG A 117 1.86 -17.35 1.63
N THR A 118 1.39 -16.41 2.45
CA THR A 118 0.03 -15.88 2.37
C THR A 118 -0.23 -15.21 1.01
N TYR A 119 0.71 -14.38 0.55
CA TYR A 119 0.60 -13.71 -0.75
C TYR A 119 0.51 -14.71 -1.91
N SER A 120 1.31 -15.77 -1.92
CA SER A 120 1.32 -16.77 -2.98
C SER A 120 0.04 -17.61 -3.07
N GLN A 121 -0.70 -17.72 -1.96
CA GLN A 121 -1.98 -18.44 -1.86
C GLN A 121 -3.19 -17.57 -2.22
N VAL A 122 -3.05 -16.26 -2.17
CA VAL A 122 -4.12 -15.33 -2.53
C VAL A 122 -4.36 -15.38 -4.04
N LYS A 123 -5.51 -15.90 -4.43
CA LYS A 123 -5.92 -15.96 -5.85
C LYS A 123 -6.41 -14.62 -6.39
N ASP A 124 -6.40 -13.55 -5.57
CA ASP A 124 -6.86 -12.25 -6.01
C ASP A 124 -5.77 -11.55 -6.83
N PRO A 125 -5.98 -11.37 -8.13
CA PRO A 125 -5.02 -10.71 -9.01
C PRO A 125 -4.80 -9.24 -8.67
N THR A 126 -5.66 -8.63 -7.84
CA THR A 126 -5.59 -7.21 -7.47
C THR A 126 -4.25 -6.86 -6.84
N TYR A 127 -3.68 -7.75 -6.03
CA TYR A 127 -2.39 -7.52 -5.37
C TYR A 127 -1.20 -7.48 -6.34
N SER A 128 -1.10 -8.48 -7.24
CA SER A 128 -0.03 -8.51 -8.24
C SER A 128 -0.14 -7.35 -9.24
N GLU A 129 -1.36 -6.96 -9.56
CA GLU A 129 -1.65 -5.87 -10.49
C GLU A 129 -1.37 -4.50 -9.87
N TYR A 130 -1.58 -4.34 -8.56
CA TYR A 130 -1.24 -3.11 -7.85
C TYR A 130 0.28 -2.92 -7.78
N GLY A 131 1.04 -3.97 -7.48
CA GLY A 131 2.51 -3.93 -7.52
C GLY A 131 3.05 -3.54 -8.89
N LEU A 132 2.52 -4.14 -9.97
CA LEU A 132 2.89 -3.77 -11.36
C LEU A 132 2.56 -2.32 -11.69
N ALA A 133 1.40 -1.81 -11.24
CA ALA A 133 1.03 -0.41 -11.42
C ALA A 133 2.05 0.51 -10.74
N VAL A 134 2.44 0.21 -9.50
CA VAL A 134 3.44 0.99 -8.76
C VAL A 134 4.81 0.91 -9.42
N LEU A 135 5.27 -0.27 -9.85
CA LEU A 135 6.52 -0.42 -10.58
C LEU A 135 6.53 0.43 -11.86
N SER A 136 5.42 0.45 -12.61
CA SER A 136 5.29 1.29 -13.81
C SER A 136 5.30 2.79 -13.49
N LEU A 137 4.70 3.20 -12.36
CA LEU A 137 4.66 4.61 -11.94
C LEU A 137 6.02 5.11 -11.45
N THR A 138 6.77 4.25 -10.77
CA THR A 138 8.04 4.61 -10.12
C THR A 138 9.24 4.44 -11.04
N ALA A 139 9.10 3.71 -12.15
CA ALA A 139 10.19 3.49 -13.11
C ALA A 139 10.72 4.83 -13.64
N GLY A 140 12.00 5.13 -13.34
CA GLY A 140 12.65 6.36 -13.74
C GLY A 140 12.18 7.64 -13.02
N ASN A 141 11.41 7.52 -11.95
CA ASN A 141 10.93 8.65 -11.15
C ASN A 141 11.42 8.56 -9.70
N GLU A 142 12.51 9.23 -9.39
CA GLU A 142 13.16 9.21 -8.07
C GLU A 142 12.25 9.71 -6.94
N THR A 143 11.40 10.68 -7.22
CA THR A 143 10.46 11.23 -6.23
C THR A 143 9.38 10.22 -5.86
N LEU A 144 8.85 9.51 -6.84
CA LEU A 144 7.81 8.52 -6.60
C LEU A 144 8.35 7.22 -5.99
N ILE A 145 9.58 6.81 -6.32
CA ILE A 145 10.18 5.60 -5.75
C ILE A 145 10.67 5.80 -4.30
N ALA A 146 10.93 7.04 -3.86
CA ALA A 146 11.51 7.33 -2.57
C ALA A 146 10.75 6.74 -1.36
N PRO A 147 9.41 6.74 -1.27
CA PRO A 147 8.68 6.06 -0.20
C PRO A 147 8.93 4.55 -0.17
N VAL A 148 9.00 3.90 -1.32
CA VAL A 148 9.28 2.46 -1.46
C VAL A 148 10.69 2.15 -0.98
N ASN A 149 11.69 2.94 -1.41
CA ASN A 149 13.08 2.78 -0.99
C ASN A 149 13.21 2.90 0.54
N ARG A 150 12.59 3.91 1.17
CA ARG A 150 12.60 4.07 2.62
C ARG A 150 11.98 2.88 3.36
N TRP A 151 10.91 2.32 2.82
CA TRP A 151 10.28 1.14 3.40
C TRP A 151 11.22 -0.07 3.34
N TYR A 152 11.83 -0.34 2.19
CA TYR A 152 12.82 -1.41 2.04
C TYR A 152 14.04 -1.20 2.96
N GLU A 153 14.57 0.01 3.05
CA GLU A 153 15.66 0.34 3.99
C GLU A 153 15.29 -0.03 5.43
N SER A 154 14.07 0.33 5.86
CA SER A 154 13.55 -0.01 7.19
C SER A 154 13.41 -1.51 7.40
N VAL A 155 12.84 -2.25 6.45
CA VAL A 155 12.67 -3.71 6.53
C VAL A 155 14.02 -4.41 6.58
N PHE A 156 14.93 -4.06 5.68
CA PHE A 156 16.27 -4.65 5.66
C PHE A 156 17.11 -4.29 6.89
N ALA A 157 16.89 -3.13 7.51
CA ALA A 157 17.48 -2.80 8.80
C ALA A 157 16.98 -3.72 9.91
N ARG A 158 15.66 -3.98 9.98
CA ARG A 158 15.05 -4.94 10.92
C ARG A 158 15.60 -6.37 10.73
N ILE A 159 15.75 -6.81 9.49
CA ILE A 159 16.29 -8.13 9.16
C ILE A 159 17.77 -8.23 9.56
N ARG A 160 18.59 -7.20 9.26
CA ARG A 160 20.02 -7.18 9.67
C ARG A 160 20.16 -7.22 11.18
N ALA A 161 19.36 -6.45 11.92
CA ALA A 161 19.37 -6.47 13.38
C ALA A 161 18.98 -7.84 13.94
N ALA A 162 17.95 -8.48 13.38
CA ALA A 162 17.49 -9.79 13.80
C ALA A 162 18.46 -10.93 13.44
N SER A 163 19.22 -10.78 12.35
CA SER A 163 20.15 -11.81 11.86
C SER A 163 21.54 -11.77 12.53
N GLU A 164 21.84 -10.73 13.33
CA GLU A 164 23.12 -10.56 14.01
C GLU A 164 24.35 -10.76 13.09
N GLY A 165 24.25 -10.28 11.85
CA GLY A 165 25.30 -10.40 10.84
C GLY A 165 25.26 -11.68 10.00
N ASN A 166 24.29 -12.56 10.20
CA ASN A 166 24.09 -13.72 9.34
C ASN A 166 23.59 -13.30 7.95
N ARG A 167 24.46 -13.37 6.95
CA ARG A 167 24.13 -12.99 5.56
C ARG A 167 23.12 -13.92 4.89
N LYS A 168 22.95 -15.15 5.39
CA LYS A 168 21.97 -16.10 4.87
C LYS A 168 20.54 -15.56 4.95
N ALA A 169 20.22 -14.80 6.01
CA ALA A 169 18.94 -14.12 6.16
C ALA A 169 18.69 -13.11 5.02
N LEU A 170 19.69 -12.34 4.65
CA LEU A 170 19.58 -11.42 3.50
C LEU A 170 19.41 -12.17 2.18
N VAL A 171 20.12 -13.29 2.00
CA VAL A 171 19.99 -14.14 0.80
C VAL A 171 18.57 -14.72 0.71
N ALA A 172 18.02 -15.22 1.83
CA ALA A 172 16.65 -15.74 1.87
C ALA A 172 15.60 -14.67 1.48
N VAL A 173 15.73 -13.47 2.04
CA VAL A 173 14.81 -12.37 1.72
C VAL A 173 14.95 -11.94 0.26
N LEU A 174 16.16 -11.82 -0.28
CA LEU A 174 16.38 -11.50 -1.69
C LEU A 174 15.84 -12.59 -2.63
N ALA A 175 15.89 -13.87 -2.24
CA ALA A 175 15.29 -14.95 -2.99
C ALA A 175 13.74 -14.83 -3.01
N LEU A 176 13.12 -14.47 -1.86
CA LEU A 176 11.69 -14.20 -1.77
C LEU A 176 11.28 -13.01 -2.64
N GLU A 177 12.06 -11.93 -2.64
CA GLU A 177 11.82 -10.77 -3.51
C GLU A 177 11.91 -11.17 -5.01
N GLY A 178 12.83 -12.05 -5.35
CA GLY A 178 12.91 -12.62 -6.71
C GLY A 178 11.64 -13.40 -7.09
N LEU A 179 11.14 -14.25 -6.20
CA LEU A 179 9.89 -14.98 -6.41
C LEU A 179 8.68 -14.04 -6.48
N PHE A 180 8.66 -12.99 -5.64
CA PHE A 180 7.63 -11.97 -5.66
C PHE A 180 7.60 -11.24 -7.01
N LEU A 181 8.77 -10.85 -7.51
CA LEU A 181 8.91 -10.19 -8.81
C LEU A 181 8.45 -11.09 -9.96
N LEU A 182 8.85 -12.37 -9.96
CA LEU A 182 8.37 -13.35 -10.95
C LEU A 182 6.85 -13.48 -10.92
N GLY A 183 6.25 -13.51 -9.73
CA GLY A 183 4.80 -13.52 -9.54
C GLY A 183 4.11 -12.30 -10.16
N HIS A 184 4.68 -11.11 -10.02
CA HIS A 184 4.18 -9.89 -10.66
C HIS A 184 4.17 -9.97 -12.19
N PHE A 185 5.19 -10.61 -12.77
CA PHE A 185 5.25 -10.88 -14.21
C PHE A 185 4.45 -12.12 -14.64
N ARG A 186 3.72 -12.75 -13.70
CA ARG A 186 2.96 -14.00 -13.95
C ARG A 186 3.84 -15.17 -14.46
N VAL A 187 5.12 -15.15 -14.13
CA VAL A 187 6.05 -16.24 -14.40
C VAL A 187 5.91 -17.26 -13.27
N LYS A 188 5.40 -18.44 -13.59
CA LYS A 188 5.28 -19.56 -12.66
C LYS A 188 6.44 -20.52 -12.89
N VAL A 189 7.35 -20.58 -11.93
CA VAL A 189 8.55 -21.44 -12.02
C VAL A 189 8.46 -22.64 -11.08
N LEU A 190 7.58 -22.62 -10.08
CA LEU A 190 7.39 -23.68 -9.08
C LEU A 190 5.92 -24.11 -9.02
N ALA A 191 5.67 -25.39 -8.77
CA ALA A 191 4.36 -25.87 -8.36
C ALA A 191 4.06 -25.43 -6.92
N SER A 192 2.79 -25.48 -6.48
CA SER A 192 2.41 -24.95 -5.18
C SER A 192 3.02 -25.73 -4.00
N ASP A 193 3.17 -27.03 -4.13
CA ASP A 193 3.81 -27.91 -3.15
C ASP A 193 5.33 -27.67 -3.10
N GLU A 194 5.98 -27.54 -4.26
CA GLU A 194 7.38 -27.21 -4.39
C GLU A 194 7.68 -25.81 -3.81
N LEU A 195 6.81 -24.83 -4.06
CA LEU A 195 6.95 -23.50 -3.49
C LEU A 195 6.92 -23.53 -1.95
N ASN A 196 5.96 -24.27 -1.35
CA ASN A 196 5.90 -24.38 0.11
C ASN A 196 7.16 -25.02 0.69
N ALA A 197 7.69 -26.08 0.05
CA ALA A 197 8.95 -26.69 0.46
C ALA A 197 10.12 -25.70 0.39
N VAL A 198 10.23 -24.92 -0.69
CA VAL A 198 11.26 -23.88 -0.85
C VAL A 198 11.14 -22.82 0.23
N LEU A 199 9.92 -22.41 0.62
CA LEU A 199 9.70 -21.43 1.69
C LEU A 199 10.18 -21.96 3.05
N ASP A 200 9.90 -23.23 3.36
CA ASP A 200 10.38 -23.88 4.58
C ASP A 200 11.92 -24.01 4.57
N ASP A 201 12.51 -24.39 3.45
CA ASP A 201 13.97 -24.46 3.28
C ASP A 201 14.64 -23.09 3.44
N LEU A 202 14.05 -22.01 2.90
CA LEU A 202 14.56 -20.66 3.07
C LEU A 202 14.54 -20.21 4.53
N LEU A 203 13.50 -20.59 5.28
CA LEU A 203 13.42 -20.29 6.71
C LEU A 203 14.53 -21.01 7.47
N VAL A 204 14.69 -22.32 7.25
CA VAL A 204 15.78 -23.11 7.84
C VAL A 204 17.16 -22.60 7.45
N PHE A 205 17.35 -22.24 6.16
CA PHE A 205 18.61 -21.68 5.66
C PHE A 205 18.97 -20.36 6.31
N SER A 206 17.97 -19.52 6.61
CA SER A 206 18.16 -18.21 7.25
C SER A 206 18.50 -18.30 8.73
N ASP A 207 18.31 -19.48 9.36
CA ASP A 207 18.56 -19.69 10.78
C ASP A 207 20.06 -19.70 11.10
N LYS A 208 20.44 -19.00 12.18
CA LYS A 208 21.80 -18.92 12.69
C LYS A 208 22.27 -20.20 13.36
N SER A 209 21.37 -20.94 14.00
CA SER A 209 21.68 -22.11 14.84
C SER A 209 22.19 -23.33 14.06
N ARG A 210 22.02 -23.36 12.73
CA ARG A 210 22.36 -24.49 11.86
C ARG A 210 23.63 -24.26 11.01
N THR A 211 24.53 -23.39 11.45
CA THR A 211 25.88 -23.28 10.85
C THR A 211 26.83 -24.11 11.69
N ALA A 212 26.84 -25.41 11.46
CA ALA A 212 27.94 -26.30 11.84
C ALA A 212 28.93 -26.34 10.69
#